data_0763e93015105b7b99e77689282e692a
#
_entry.id   0763e93015105b7b99e77689282e692a
#
_cell.length_a   1.000
_cell.length_b   1.000
_cell.length_c   1.000
_cell.angle_alpha   90.00
_cell.angle_beta   90.00
_cell.angle_gamma   90.00
#
_symmetry.space_group_name_H-M   'P 1'
#
loop_
_entity.id
_entity.type
_entity.pdbx_description
1 polymer ?
#
loop_
_entity_poly.entity_id
_entity_poly.type
_entity_poly.pdbx_seq_one_letter_code
_entity_poly.pdbx_strand_id
1 'polypeptide(L)'
;TKTSESIMELIKELSHDKLVIMVTHNPELAEEYASRIVHFQDGKILSDSNAFEPKKEVKDTFKLKKTKMSYWNALKLSFTNIMTKKGRTFLTAFASSIGIIGIAIVLALSHGFQKQINETQSKTLAKFPISISQTATDMNAATSRTESDKNVKNKGYLVAAKPDNEKNTHENKITQSYIDYVKKINPSYANNISFIRGTQLNLLTNDNGKIKHVEFSNVNNSGSAIASAQLQGMNSVGINTSVFPKTLDSKQGTFLKDNYQLLAGSWPKSNNEVVLVLNNKNQANVNALKNLGISIKDGQKIDLNKLVGHTFKVISNNNYYQELPTGNFVPQKASKSMYDSNNLTLKLSAVIRGKNNSQMALLDNGIAYSDGLTQEIIKQNENSDIVKAQKNSTTNVMTNQPMNQTQKEQFIASLGGSSIPRGIIIYPNSFKSKDKVLDYLDKYNKGKAKKYQVIYTDMSGTVTKLTGGLLDGITDVLIAFAAISLVTSMIMIGILTYTSVLERTKEIGVLKALGARKRDITRVFDAETFILGLFSGILGILIAYLCTFPINAVLYAITNMSNVAQLDPMQALILVIISTVLTMLGGHIPARMAAKKDAAIALRSE
;
A
#
# COMPACT_ATOMS: atom_id res chain seq x y z
N THR A 1 -0.68 -53.66 55.73
CA THR A 1 0.04 -52.40 55.94
C THR A 1 -1.00 -51.27 56.05
N LYS A 2 -0.74 -50.23 56.87
CA LYS A 2 -1.65 -49.08 57.06
C LYS A 2 -2.20 -48.51 55.78
N THR A 3 -1.43 -48.54 54.66
CA THR A 3 -1.86 -48.05 53.34
C THR A 3 -2.91 -48.99 52.71
N SER A 4 -2.77 -50.29 52.93
CA SER A 4 -3.76 -51.28 52.41
C SER A 4 -5.09 -51.14 53.14
N GLU A 5 -5.08 -50.93 54.45
CA GLU A 5 -6.27 -50.72 55.28
C GLU A 5 -7.01 -49.42 54.85
N SER A 6 -6.29 -48.30 54.66
CA SER A 6 -6.91 -47.03 54.19
C SER A 6 -7.52 -47.16 52.78
N ILE A 7 -6.91 -47.94 51.91
CA ILE A 7 -7.46 -48.22 50.57
C ILE A 7 -8.73 -49.10 50.67
N MET A 8 -8.71 -50.10 51.55
CA MET A 8 -9.84 -50.97 51.76
C MET A 8 -11.03 -50.25 52.39
N GLU A 9 -10.81 -49.31 53.32
CA GLU A 9 -11.86 -48.43 53.83
C GLU A 9 -12.50 -47.58 52.73
N LEU A 10 -11.72 -46.98 51.86
CA LEU A 10 -12.22 -46.24 50.69
C LEU A 10 -13.03 -47.11 49.74
N ILE A 11 -12.59 -48.36 49.53
CA ILE A 11 -13.31 -49.33 48.70
C ILE A 11 -14.63 -49.72 49.34
N LYS A 12 -14.65 -49.89 50.65
CA LYS A 12 -15.85 -50.19 51.43
C LYS A 12 -16.87 -49.05 51.36
N GLU A 13 -16.42 -47.79 51.46
CA GLU A 13 -17.27 -46.61 51.28
C GLU A 13 -17.89 -46.57 49.88
N LEU A 14 -17.11 -46.84 48.81
CA LEU A 14 -17.59 -46.94 47.44
C LEU A 14 -18.58 -48.11 47.23
N SER A 15 -18.48 -49.16 48.04
CA SER A 15 -19.36 -50.33 47.92
C SER A 15 -20.80 -50.06 48.34
N HIS A 16 -21.09 -49.01 49.09
CA HIS A 16 -22.45 -48.58 49.42
C HIS A 16 -23.28 -48.19 48.19
N ASP A 17 -22.65 -47.59 47.19
CA ASP A 17 -23.33 -47.10 45.99
C ASP A 17 -23.04 -47.92 44.72
N LYS A 18 -22.04 -48.82 44.74
CA LYS A 18 -21.57 -49.58 43.59
C LYS A 18 -21.24 -51.01 43.93
N LEU A 19 -21.54 -51.91 42.99
CA LEU A 19 -21.04 -53.27 43.08
C LEU A 19 -19.52 -53.28 42.91
N VAL A 20 -18.80 -53.71 43.93
CA VAL A 20 -17.35 -53.91 43.94
C VAL A 20 -17.05 -55.40 43.88
N ILE A 21 -16.29 -55.83 42.87
CA ILE A 21 -15.78 -57.21 42.76
C ILE A 21 -14.27 -57.15 42.93
N MET A 22 -13.76 -57.81 43.99
CA MET A 22 -12.34 -57.85 44.27
C MET A 22 -11.80 -59.28 44.16
N VAL A 23 -10.65 -59.47 43.55
CA VAL A 23 -9.92 -60.73 43.54
C VAL A 23 -8.70 -60.57 44.45
N THR A 24 -8.60 -61.41 45.47
CA THR A 24 -7.49 -61.40 46.44
C THR A 24 -7.05 -62.79 46.77
N HIS A 25 -5.80 -62.96 47.15
CA HIS A 25 -5.26 -64.18 47.73
C HIS A 25 -5.05 -64.07 49.26
N ASN A 26 -5.45 -62.91 49.82
CA ASN A 26 -5.41 -62.70 51.29
C ASN A 26 -6.80 -62.95 51.90
N PRO A 27 -6.98 -64.04 52.63
CA PRO A 27 -8.26 -64.41 53.22
C PRO A 27 -8.72 -63.42 54.30
N GLU A 28 -7.79 -62.87 55.11
CA GLU A 28 -8.11 -61.93 56.18
C GLU A 28 -8.79 -60.67 55.68
N LEU A 29 -8.27 -60.10 54.58
CA LEU A 29 -8.87 -58.91 53.94
C LEU A 29 -10.23 -59.24 53.30
N ALA A 30 -10.41 -60.45 52.80
CA ALA A 30 -11.67 -60.84 52.21
C ALA A 30 -12.76 -61.03 53.32
N GLU A 31 -12.43 -61.63 54.47
CA GLU A 31 -13.36 -61.82 55.56
C GLU A 31 -13.76 -60.49 56.22
N GLU A 32 -12.86 -59.55 56.34
CA GLU A 32 -13.12 -58.27 57.04
C GLU A 32 -13.96 -57.29 56.19
N TYR A 33 -13.73 -57.25 54.84
CA TYR A 33 -14.30 -56.20 53.99
C TYR A 33 -15.37 -56.67 53.01
N ALA A 34 -15.48 -57.98 52.71
CA ALA A 34 -16.41 -58.51 51.72
C ALA A 34 -17.76 -58.95 52.33
N SER A 35 -18.86 -58.58 51.65
CA SER A 35 -20.20 -59.05 52.01
C SER A 35 -20.52 -60.45 51.43
N ARG A 36 -19.73 -60.91 50.46
CA ARG A 36 -19.83 -62.23 49.84
C ARG A 36 -18.46 -62.71 49.39
N ILE A 37 -18.08 -63.92 49.74
CA ILE A 37 -16.81 -64.54 49.40
C ILE A 37 -17.06 -65.77 48.52
N VAL A 38 -16.43 -65.81 47.35
CA VAL A 38 -16.48 -66.94 46.44
C VAL A 38 -15.07 -67.52 46.29
N HIS A 39 -14.87 -68.77 46.74
CA HIS A 39 -13.59 -69.45 46.62
C HIS A 39 -13.47 -70.12 45.25
N PHE A 40 -12.42 -69.77 44.53
CA PHE A 40 -12.07 -70.29 43.21
C PHE A 40 -10.80 -71.15 43.28
N GLN A 41 -10.86 -72.34 42.74
CA GLN A 41 -9.68 -73.17 42.51
C GLN A 41 -9.81 -73.86 41.14
N ASP A 42 -8.76 -73.84 40.32
CA ASP A 42 -8.70 -74.48 39.00
C ASP A 42 -9.90 -74.18 38.10
N GLY A 43 -10.39 -72.95 38.12
CA GLY A 43 -11.53 -72.51 37.30
C GLY A 43 -12.90 -72.96 37.79
N LYS A 44 -12.98 -73.60 38.97
CA LYS A 44 -14.24 -74.06 39.60
C LYS A 44 -14.51 -73.29 40.89
N ILE A 45 -15.77 -73.04 41.17
CA ILE A 45 -16.24 -72.51 42.43
C ILE A 45 -16.25 -73.66 43.46
N LEU A 46 -15.46 -73.53 44.52
CA LEU A 46 -15.43 -74.49 45.60
C LEU A 46 -16.44 -74.18 46.69
N SER A 47 -16.60 -72.93 47.03
CA SER A 47 -17.59 -72.50 48.02
C SER A 47 -18.02 -71.05 47.71
N ASP A 48 -19.24 -70.73 48.12
CA ASP A 48 -19.84 -69.40 47.98
C ASP A 48 -20.58 -69.08 49.29
N SER A 49 -20.17 -68.04 50.01
CA SER A 49 -20.72 -67.70 51.34
C SER A 49 -22.18 -67.23 51.30
N ASN A 50 -22.67 -66.82 50.12
CA ASN A 50 -24.06 -66.40 49.93
C ASN A 50 -24.48 -66.69 48.48
N ALA A 51 -24.74 -68.01 48.17
CA ALA A 51 -25.08 -68.47 46.85
C ALA A 51 -26.42 -67.86 46.39
N PHE A 52 -26.42 -67.29 45.22
CA PHE A 52 -27.62 -66.69 44.62
C PHE A 52 -28.41 -67.74 43.92
N GLU A 53 -29.64 -68.06 44.40
CA GLU A 53 -30.60 -68.87 43.69
C GLU A 53 -31.35 -67.99 42.69
N PRO A 54 -31.25 -68.27 41.36
CA PRO A 54 -31.95 -67.50 40.38
C PRO A 54 -33.44 -67.68 40.43
N LYS A 55 -34.18 -66.76 41.06
CA LYS A 55 -35.63 -66.64 40.86
C LYS A 55 -35.86 -66.19 39.39
N LYS A 56 -36.64 -67.02 38.62
CA LYS A 56 -37.09 -66.88 37.22
C LYS A 56 -36.67 -65.58 36.51
N GLU A 57 -36.07 -65.76 35.31
CA GLU A 57 -35.61 -64.69 34.40
C GLU A 57 -36.59 -63.53 34.30
N VAL A 58 -36.24 -62.42 34.96
CA VAL A 58 -36.74 -61.10 34.57
C VAL A 58 -35.86 -60.64 33.43
N LYS A 59 -36.40 -60.53 32.23
CA LYS A 59 -35.72 -59.87 31.10
C LYS A 59 -35.65 -58.39 31.36
N ASP A 60 -34.83 -58.00 32.32
CA ASP A 60 -34.51 -56.60 32.52
C ASP A 60 -33.36 -56.26 31.58
N THR A 61 -33.67 -55.47 30.57
CA THR A 61 -32.67 -54.92 29.68
C THR A 61 -31.87 -53.84 30.39
N PHE A 62 -30.92 -54.27 31.22
CA PHE A 62 -29.95 -53.35 31.87
C PHE A 62 -29.09 -52.74 30.75
N LYS A 63 -29.44 -51.50 30.28
CA LYS A 63 -28.62 -50.70 29.39
C LYS A 63 -27.61 -49.95 30.22
N LEU A 64 -26.38 -50.43 30.27
CA LEU A 64 -25.23 -49.67 30.76
C LEU A 64 -25.20 -48.29 30.10
N LYS A 65 -25.46 -47.25 30.86
CA LYS A 65 -25.22 -45.87 30.43
C LYS A 65 -23.75 -45.75 30.08
N LYS A 66 -23.44 -45.51 28.82
CA LYS A 66 -22.06 -45.26 28.36
C LYS A 66 -21.58 -44.00 29.03
N THR A 67 -20.75 -44.11 30.06
CA THR A 67 -20.07 -42.98 30.70
C THR A 67 -19.15 -42.34 29.68
N LYS A 68 -19.36 -41.07 29.39
CA LYS A 68 -18.48 -40.26 28.53
C LYS A 68 -17.91 -39.12 29.36
N MET A 69 -16.59 -38.94 29.34
CA MET A 69 -15.97 -37.73 29.90
C MET A 69 -16.41 -36.54 29.05
N SER A 70 -17.03 -35.52 29.68
CA SER A 70 -17.33 -34.25 29.02
C SER A 70 -16.04 -33.54 28.66
N TYR A 71 -16.02 -32.80 27.55
CA TYR A 71 -14.86 -31.96 27.17
C TYR A 71 -14.58 -30.91 28.26
N TRP A 72 -15.61 -30.36 28.89
CA TRP A 72 -15.48 -29.42 30.01
C TRP A 72 -14.77 -30.02 31.24
N ASN A 73 -15.08 -31.28 31.57
CA ASN A 73 -14.39 -31.97 32.64
C ASN A 73 -12.93 -32.26 32.28
N ALA A 74 -12.65 -32.59 31.03
CA ALA A 74 -11.28 -32.74 30.54
C ALA A 74 -10.50 -31.43 30.63
N LEU A 75 -11.08 -30.27 30.26
CA LEU A 75 -10.48 -28.95 30.43
C LEU A 75 -10.19 -28.60 31.88
N LYS A 76 -11.16 -28.84 32.79
CA LYS A 76 -10.98 -28.56 34.21
C LYS A 76 -9.85 -29.42 34.80
N LEU A 77 -9.80 -30.71 34.46
CA LEU A 77 -8.74 -31.63 34.93
C LEU A 77 -7.38 -31.19 34.38
N SER A 78 -7.30 -30.88 33.09
CA SER A 78 -6.07 -30.40 32.42
C SER A 78 -5.60 -29.08 33.02
N PHE A 79 -6.49 -28.14 33.27
CA PHE A 79 -6.15 -26.86 33.93
C PHE A 79 -5.57 -27.07 35.33
N THR A 80 -6.18 -27.94 36.14
CA THR A 80 -5.65 -28.28 37.47
C THR A 80 -4.25 -28.89 37.38
N ASN A 81 -4.03 -29.79 36.42
CA ASN A 81 -2.72 -30.41 36.18
C ASN A 81 -1.65 -29.40 35.74
N ILE A 82 -2.01 -28.47 34.88
CA ILE A 82 -1.14 -27.37 34.44
C ILE A 82 -0.72 -26.51 35.63
N MET A 83 -1.66 -26.21 36.52
CA MET A 83 -1.41 -25.37 37.71
C MET A 83 -0.54 -26.04 38.77
N THR A 84 -0.42 -27.38 38.80
CA THR A 84 0.50 -28.08 39.68
C THR A 84 1.97 -28.01 39.26
N LYS A 85 2.24 -27.83 37.93
CA LYS A 85 3.59 -27.79 37.35
C LYS A 85 3.86 -26.47 36.61
N LYS A 86 3.60 -25.32 37.30
CA LYS A 86 3.62 -23.96 36.70
C LYS A 86 4.91 -23.63 35.94
N GLY A 87 6.09 -23.96 36.49
CA GLY A 87 7.37 -23.64 35.86
C GLY A 87 7.59 -24.31 34.53
N ARG A 88 7.28 -25.63 34.43
CA ARG A 88 7.37 -26.36 33.16
C ARG A 88 6.39 -25.82 32.13
N THR A 89 5.15 -25.62 32.55
CA THR A 89 4.09 -25.09 31.67
C THR A 89 4.46 -23.75 31.10
N PHE A 90 5.00 -22.85 31.93
CA PHE A 90 5.47 -21.54 31.47
C PHE A 90 6.61 -21.66 30.44
N LEU A 91 7.63 -22.49 30.72
CA LEU A 91 8.75 -22.71 29.80
C LEU A 91 8.28 -23.31 28.47
N THR A 92 7.35 -24.28 28.51
CA THR A 92 6.78 -24.89 27.32
C THR A 92 5.98 -23.87 26.51
N ALA A 93 5.14 -23.07 27.17
CA ALA A 93 4.38 -22.02 26.51
C ALA A 93 5.27 -20.91 25.93
N PHE A 94 6.33 -20.54 26.66
CA PHE A 94 7.32 -19.57 26.17
C PHE A 94 8.06 -20.09 24.93
N ALA A 95 8.58 -21.32 24.97
CA ALA A 95 9.23 -21.94 23.82
C ALA A 95 8.28 -22.03 22.61
N SER A 96 7.01 -22.37 22.85
CA SER A 96 5.99 -22.42 21.80
C SER A 96 5.63 -21.04 21.25
N SER A 97 5.76 -19.97 22.06
CA SER A 97 5.42 -18.61 21.66
C SER A 97 6.44 -17.97 20.71
N ILE A 98 7.68 -18.48 20.64
CA ILE A 98 8.77 -17.89 19.83
C ILE A 98 8.37 -17.77 18.35
N GLY A 99 7.76 -18.82 17.79
CA GLY A 99 7.28 -18.78 16.40
C GLY A 99 6.18 -17.73 16.18
N ILE A 100 5.29 -17.57 17.15
CA ILE A 100 4.21 -16.58 17.10
C ILE A 100 4.78 -15.15 17.24
N ILE A 101 5.76 -14.95 18.13
CA ILE A 101 6.45 -13.67 18.29
C ILE A 101 7.07 -13.22 16.97
N GLY A 102 7.79 -14.13 16.29
CA GLY A 102 8.43 -13.82 15.01
C GLY A 102 7.43 -13.36 13.96
N ILE A 103 6.33 -14.10 13.77
CA ILE A 103 5.28 -13.73 12.81
C ILE A 103 4.58 -12.43 13.21
N ALA A 104 4.25 -12.27 14.49
CA ALA A 104 3.56 -11.08 14.97
C ALA A 104 4.39 -9.80 14.73
N ILE A 105 5.72 -9.86 14.93
CA ILE A 105 6.63 -8.75 14.64
C ILE A 105 6.69 -8.47 13.14
N VAL A 106 6.80 -9.50 12.30
CA VAL A 106 6.81 -9.35 10.83
C VAL A 106 5.53 -8.71 10.34
N LEU A 107 4.38 -9.20 10.80
CA LEU A 107 3.08 -8.62 10.43
C LEU A 107 2.90 -7.20 10.97
N ALA A 108 3.36 -6.92 12.18
CA ALA A 108 3.32 -5.57 12.75
C ALA A 108 4.15 -4.57 11.93
N LEU A 109 5.33 -4.96 11.47
CA LEU A 109 6.17 -4.15 10.60
C LEU A 109 5.52 -3.96 9.22
N SER A 110 5.05 -5.04 8.60
CA SER A 110 4.39 -4.98 7.28
C SER A 110 3.15 -4.10 7.30
N HIS A 111 2.26 -4.29 8.28
CA HIS A 111 1.06 -3.47 8.45
C HIS A 111 1.40 -1.99 8.67
N GLY A 112 2.35 -1.73 9.56
CA GLY A 112 2.76 -0.35 9.86
C GLY A 112 3.46 0.33 8.69
N PHE A 113 4.33 -0.36 7.93
CA PHE A 113 4.92 0.16 6.70
C PHE A 113 3.85 0.46 5.65
N GLN A 114 2.91 -0.45 5.41
CA GLN A 114 1.79 -0.19 4.50
C GLN A 114 0.97 1.03 4.91
N LYS A 115 0.66 1.16 6.19
CA LYS A 115 -0.06 2.32 6.73
C LYS A 115 0.74 3.60 6.54
N GLN A 116 2.03 3.61 6.86
CA GLN A 116 2.91 4.77 6.70
C GLN A 116 3.05 5.18 5.23
N ILE A 117 3.15 4.21 4.32
CA ILE A 117 3.17 4.46 2.89
C ILE A 117 1.85 5.07 2.44
N ASN A 118 0.72 4.51 2.85
CA ASN A 118 -0.60 5.03 2.53
C ASN A 118 -0.81 6.46 3.07
N GLU A 119 -0.32 6.76 4.27
CA GLU A 119 -0.35 8.11 4.84
C GLU A 119 0.57 9.07 4.09
N THR A 120 1.79 8.67 3.77
CA THR A 120 2.73 9.47 2.98
C THR A 120 2.19 9.68 1.57
N GLN A 121 1.64 8.63 0.96
CA GLN A 121 0.98 8.70 -0.33
C GLN A 121 -0.24 9.63 -0.29
N SER A 122 -1.08 9.54 0.71
CA SER A 122 -2.25 10.43 0.82
C SER A 122 -1.86 11.89 1.07
N LYS A 123 -0.75 12.15 1.74
CA LYS A 123 -0.25 13.52 2.00
C LYS A 123 0.59 14.08 0.84
N THR A 124 1.41 13.27 0.21
CA THR A 124 2.37 13.68 -0.82
C THR A 124 1.86 13.39 -2.23
N LEU A 125 1.36 12.18 -2.47
CA LEU A 125 0.90 11.73 -3.79
C LEU A 125 -0.53 12.17 -4.12
N ALA A 126 -1.34 12.61 -3.14
CA ALA A 126 -2.62 13.25 -3.42
C ALA A 126 -2.48 14.49 -4.31
N LYS A 127 -1.30 15.12 -4.28
CA LYS A 127 -0.97 16.29 -5.11
C LYS A 127 -0.41 15.94 -6.48
N PHE A 128 -0.11 14.65 -6.74
CA PHE A 128 0.33 14.22 -8.06
C PHE A 128 -0.83 14.26 -9.05
N PRO A 129 -0.70 15.03 -10.11
CA PRO A 129 -1.76 15.16 -11.08
C PRO A 129 -1.88 13.91 -11.95
N ILE A 130 -3.08 13.73 -12.50
CA ILE A 130 -3.34 12.82 -13.60
C ILE A 130 -3.07 13.58 -14.89
N SER A 131 -2.19 13.08 -15.74
CA SER A 131 -1.80 13.73 -16.98
C SER A 131 -2.34 12.97 -18.21
N ILE A 132 -2.86 13.73 -19.15
CA ILE A 132 -3.33 13.26 -20.45
C ILE A 132 -2.52 14.04 -21.48
N SER A 133 -1.65 13.36 -22.22
CA SER A 133 -0.81 13.95 -23.26
C SER A 133 -1.25 13.43 -24.62
N GLN A 134 -0.92 14.14 -25.71
CA GLN A 134 -1.13 13.63 -27.08
C GLN A 134 -0.45 12.28 -27.29
N THR A 135 0.77 12.12 -26.77
CA THR A 135 1.49 10.85 -26.76
C THR A 135 1.51 10.30 -25.35
N ALA A 136 0.88 9.16 -25.13
CA ALA A 136 0.86 8.48 -23.84
C ALA A 136 1.60 7.14 -23.95
N THR A 137 2.32 6.76 -22.89
CA THR A 137 2.92 5.43 -22.78
C THR A 137 1.91 4.51 -22.09
N ASP A 138 1.52 3.42 -22.74
CA ASP A 138 0.67 2.39 -22.13
C ASP A 138 1.49 1.56 -21.15
N MET A 139 1.52 2.00 -19.89
CA MET A 139 2.26 1.33 -18.80
C MET A 139 1.74 -0.08 -18.51
N ASN A 140 0.46 -0.36 -18.77
CA ASN A 140 -0.10 -1.70 -18.59
C ASN A 140 0.43 -2.67 -19.66
N ALA A 141 0.64 -2.18 -20.89
CA ALA A 141 1.28 -2.97 -21.95
C ALA A 141 2.77 -3.20 -21.68
N ALA A 142 3.45 -2.28 -21.00
CA ALA A 142 4.85 -2.40 -20.64
C ALA A 142 5.08 -3.46 -19.53
N THR A 143 4.24 -3.50 -18.51
CA THR A 143 4.33 -4.49 -17.41
C THR A 143 3.98 -5.92 -17.84
N SER A 144 3.02 -6.09 -18.75
CA SER A 144 2.60 -7.41 -19.26
C SER A 144 3.69 -8.11 -20.08
N ARG A 145 4.64 -7.38 -20.64
CA ARG A 145 5.72 -7.92 -21.49
C ARG A 145 6.91 -8.44 -20.69
N THR A 146 7.18 -7.87 -19.54
CA THR A 146 8.27 -8.33 -18.65
C THR A 146 8.05 -9.79 -18.19
N GLU A 147 6.80 -10.27 -18.19
CA GLU A 147 6.47 -11.66 -17.88
C GLU A 147 6.61 -12.60 -19.09
N SER A 148 6.37 -12.12 -20.34
CA SER A 148 6.42 -12.95 -21.53
C SER A 148 7.83 -13.16 -22.08
N ASP A 149 8.80 -12.29 -21.77
CA ASP A 149 10.16 -12.36 -22.28
C ASP A 149 11.06 -13.38 -21.56
N LYS A 150 10.57 -14.00 -20.47
CA LYS A 150 11.35 -14.93 -19.64
C LYS A 150 11.72 -16.26 -20.30
N ASN A 151 11.18 -16.60 -21.50
CA ASN A 151 11.39 -17.89 -22.15
C ASN A 151 11.51 -17.81 -23.68
N VAL A 152 12.32 -16.91 -24.22
CA VAL A 152 12.60 -16.91 -25.66
C VAL A 152 13.62 -17.99 -25.98
N LYS A 153 13.16 -19.11 -26.55
CA LYS A 153 14.05 -20.14 -27.10
C LYS A 153 14.87 -19.57 -28.25
N ASN A 154 16.15 -19.89 -28.30
CA ASN A 154 17.01 -19.55 -29.42
C ASN A 154 16.45 -20.17 -30.72
N LYS A 155 15.99 -19.31 -31.64
CA LYS A 155 15.35 -19.72 -32.90
C LYS A 155 16.32 -19.68 -34.09
N GLY A 156 17.59 -19.30 -33.88
CA GLY A 156 18.60 -19.23 -34.92
C GLY A 156 18.40 -18.11 -35.96
N TYR A 157 17.44 -17.20 -35.75
CA TYR A 157 17.18 -16.04 -36.60
C TYR A 157 16.84 -14.79 -35.80
N LEU A 158 17.18 -13.63 -36.37
CA LEU A 158 16.85 -12.32 -35.85
C LEU A 158 15.56 -11.80 -36.48
N VAL A 159 14.68 -11.25 -35.64
CA VAL A 159 13.49 -10.52 -36.13
C VAL A 159 13.73 -9.04 -35.94
N ALA A 160 13.74 -8.27 -37.02
CA ALA A 160 13.78 -6.81 -36.94
C ALA A 160 12.48 -6.30 -36.31
N ALA A 161 12.58 -5.63 -35.19
CA ALA A 161 11.45 -5.08 -34.47
C ALA A 161 11.65 -3.58 -34.20
N LYS A 162 10.57 -2.82 -34.15
CA LYS A 162 10.62 -1.44 -33.68
C LYS A 162 11.01 -1.40 -32.21
N PRO A 163 11.72 -0.34 -31.76
CA PRO A 163 12.02 -0.15 -30.34
C PRO A 163 10.77 -0.25 -29.48
N ASP A 164 10.90 -0.80 -28.28
CA ASP A 164 9.74 -1.06 -27.41
C ASP A 164 9.04 0.21 -26.92
N ASN A 165 9.76 1.32 -26.82
CA ASN A 165 9.18 2.64 -26.57
C ASN A 165 8.20 3.07 -27.69
N GLU A 166 8.48 2.75 -28.95
CA GLU A 166 7.55 3.05 -30.05
C GLU A 166 6.32 2.13 -30.08
N LYS A 167 6.47 0.89 -29.64
CA LYS A 167 5.35 -0.08 -29.59
C LYS A 167 4.36 0.21 -28.45
N ASN A 168 4.83 0.87 -27.39
CA ASN A 168 4.03 1.16 -26.18
C ASN A 168 3.47 2.59 -26.20
N THR A 169 3.73 3.37 -27.25
CA THR A 169 3.16 4.70 -27.40
C THR A 169 1.75 4.62 -27.99
N HIS A 170 0.83 5.36 -27.38
CA HIS A 170 -0.52 5.56 -27.85
C HIS A 170 -0.72 7.04 -28.20
N GLU A 171 -1.21 7.33 -29.40
CA GLU A 171 -1.60 8.69 -29.76
C GLU A 171 -3.03 8.98 -29.31
N ASN A 172 -3.15 9.83 -28.31
CA ASN A 172 -4.44 10.31 -27.84
C ASN A 172 -5.02 11.35 -28.81
N LYS A 173 -6.21 11.10 -29.30
CA LYS A 173 -6.97 12.12 -30.06
C LYS A 173 -7.76 12.98 -29.09
N ILE A 174 -7.15 14.08 -28.61
CA ILE A 174 -7.82 15.05 -27.75
C ILE A 174 -8.75 15.89 -28.63
N THR A 175 -10.06 15.63 -28.55
CA THR A 175 -11.09 16.34 -29.32
C THR A 175 -11.78 17.38 -28.42
N GLN A 176 -12.49 18.35 -29.06
CA GLN A 176 -13.28 19.33 -28.29
C GLN A 176 -14.34 18.64 -27.39
N SER A 177 -14.95 17.56 -27.87
CA SER A 177 -15.91 16.78 -27.07
C SER A 177 -15.28 16.16 -25.81
N TYR A 178 -14.01 15.73 -25.91
CA TYR A 178 -13.28 15.23 -24.75
C TYR A 178 -12.93 16.34 -23.76
N ILE A 179 -12.50 17.51 -24.27
CA ILE A 179 -12.23 18.70 -23.45
C ILE A 179 -13.47 19.09 -22.67
N ASP A 180 -14.62 19.14 -23.35
CA ASP A 180 -15.89 19.51 -22.73
C ASP A 180 -16.38 18.45 -21.73
N TYR A 181 -16.06 17.18 -21.97
CA TYR A 181 -16.28 16.10 -21.00
C TYR A 181 -15.43 16.31 -19.76
N VAL A 182 -14.12 16.54 -19.89
CA VAL A 182 -13.22 16.76 -18.75
C VAL A 182 -13.62 18.02 -17.97
N LYS A 183 -14.06 19.10 -18.61
CA LYS A 183 -14.52 20.32 -17.92
C LYS A 183 -15.76 20.08 -17.03
N LYS A 184 -16.54 19.04 -17.30
CA LYS A 184 -17.74 18.66 -16.53
C LYS A 184 -17.45 17.76 -15.34
N ILE A 185 -16.18 17.47 -15.04
CA ILE A 185 -15.81 16.68 -13.86
C ILE A 185 -16.35 17.35 -12.60
N ASN A 186 -16.79 16.51 -11.64
CA ASN A 186 -17.32 17.04 -10.39
C ASN A 186 -16.21 17.76 -9.61
N PRO A 187 -16.37 19.06 -9.24
CA PRO A 187 -15.37 19.79 -8.47
C PRO A 187 -15.00 19.15 -7.13
N SER A 188 -15.90 18.32 -6.55
CA SER A 188 -15.57 17.55 -5.33
C SER A 188 -14.52 16.45 -5.57
N TYR A 189 -14.29 16.02 -6.81
CA TYR A 189 -13.28 15.03 -7.18
C TYR A 189 -11.96 15.69 -7.59
N ALA A 190 -12.06 16.69 -8.47
CA ALA A 190 -10.93 17.50 -8.92
C ALA A 190 -11.40 18.92 -9.19
N ASN A 191 -10.94 19.87 -8.38
CA ASN A 191 -11.34 21.28 -8.51
C ASN A 191 -10.44 22.07 -9.46
N ASN A 192 -9.26 21.55 -9.82
CA ASN A 192 -8.27 22.26 -10.60
C ASN A 192 -7.85 21.46 -11.83
N ILE A 193 -7.94 22.08 -13.01
CA ILE A 193 -7.57 21.47 -14.28
C ILE A 193 -6.71 22.45 -15.07
N SER A 194 -5.57 21.98 -15.58
CA SER A 194 -4.70 22.75 -16.46
C SER A 194 -4.80 22.22 -17.91
N PHE A 195 -4.90 23.15 -18.86
CA PHE A 195 -4.88 22.85 -20.29
C PHE A 195 -3.58 23.36 -20.89
N ILE A 196 -2.70 22.45 -21.30
CA ILE A 196 -1.41 22.77 -21.90
C ILE A 196 -1.58 22.88 -23.41
N ARG A 197 -1.54 24.10 -23.95
CA ARG A 197 -1.78 24.33 -25.36
C ARG A 197 -0.51 24.39 -26.19
N GLY A 198 0.64 24.61 -25.54
CA GLY A 198 1.93 24.72 -26.21
C GLY A 198 2.15 26.03 -26.94
N THR A 199 1.25 27.00 -26.82
CA THR A 199 1.34 28.31 -27.46
C THR A 199 2.44 29.13 -26.81
N GLN A 200 3.34 29.70 -27.62
CA GLN A 200 4.40 30.59 -27.17
C GLN A 200 3.87 32.02 -26.98
N LEU A 201 4.47 32.72 -26.02
CA LEU A 201 4.19 34.11 -25.74
C LEU A 201 5.22 34.99 -26.47
N ASN A 202 4.82 35.78 -27.45
CA ASN A 202 5.69 36.77 -28.06
C ASN A 202 5.73 38.00 -27.16
N LEU A 203 6.65 38.03 -26.19
CA LEU A 203 6.72 39.10 -25.20
C LEU A 203 7.82 40.10 -25.49
N LEU A 204 7.52 41.39 -25.29
CA LEU A 204 8.48 42.48 -25.19
C LEU A 204 8.51 43.04 -23.77
N THR A 205 9.68 43.41 -23.33
CA THR A 205 9.91 44.13 -22.07
C THR A 205 10.66 45.42 -22.32
N ASN A 206 10.47 46.41 -21.43
CA ASN A 206 11.21 47.66 -21.43
C ASN A 206 12.20 47.64 -20.26
N ASP A 207 13.49 47.60 -20.60
CA ASP A 207 14.59 47.66 -19.66
C ASP A 207 15.25 49.08 -19.73
N ASN A 208 14.80 50.01 -18.89
CA ASN A 208 15.32 51.38 -18.82
C ASN A 208 15.32 52.09 -20.18
N GLY A 209 14.25 51.96 -20.96
CA GLY A 209 14.10 52.57 -22.27
C GLY A 209 14.57 51.70 -23.44
N LYS A 210 15.25 50.60 -23.19
CA LYS A 210 15.67 49.64 -24.20
C LYS A 210 14.62 48.54 -24.32
N ILE A 211 13.95 48.49 -25.45
CA ILE A 211 12.97 47.42 -25.73
C ILE A 211 13.70 46.16 -26.22
N LYS A 212 13.32 45.01 -25.66
CA LYS A 212 13.89 43.72 -26.01
C LYS A 212 12.84 42.59 -25.96
N HIS A 213 13.08 41.53 -26.74
CA HIS A 213 12.31 40.29 -26.65
C HIS A 213 12.60 39.60 -25.30
N VAL A 214 11.57 38.97 -24.75
CA VAL A 214 11.70 38.01 -23.64
C VAL A 214 11.92 36.64 -24.22
N GLU A 215 13.06 36.04 -23.94
CA GLU A 215 13.37 34.66 -24.38
C GLU A 215 12.87 33.65 -23.36
N PHE A 216 12.16 32.63 -23.83
CA PHE A 216 11.70 31.54 -23.00
C PHE A 216 12.64 30.35 -23.11
N SER A 217 12.81 29.61 -22.00
CA SER A 217 13.51 28.34 -22.02
C SER A 217 12.77 27.39 -22.95
N ASN A 218 13.48 26.79 -23.92
CA ASN A 218 12.91 25.80 -24.86
C ASN A 218 12.61 24.46 -24.20
N VAL A 219 12.38 24.44 -22.88
CA VAL A 219 11.86 23.26 -22.20
C VAL A 219 10.44 23.10 -22.68
N ASN A 220 10.26 22.16 -23.61
CA ASN A 220 8.94 21.75 -24.06
C ASN A 220 8.01 21.68 -22.86
N ASN A 221 6.86 22.32 -22.95
CA ASN A 221 5.77 22.33 -21.98
C ASN A 221 5.23 20.90 -21.73
N SER A 222 6.09 19.96 -21.38
CA SER A 222 5.73 18.67 -20.81
C SER A 222 5.37 18.93 -19.36
N GLY A 223 4.09 18.93 -19.06
CA GLY A 223 3.51 19.27 -17.76
C GLY A 223 3.83 18.29 -16.63
N SER A 224 5.09 17.85 -16.54
CA SER A 224 5.58 17.14 -15.37
C SER A 224 6.90 17.77 -14.91
N ALA A 225 6.92 18.25 -13.67
CA ALA A 225 8.11 18.69 -12.98
C ALA A 225 9.27 17.65 -12.99
N ILE A 226 8.96 16.39 -13.24
CA ILE A 226 9.95 15.30 -13.35
C ILE A 226 10.71 15.35 -14.68
N ALA A 227 10.06 15.68 -15.80
CA ALA A 227 10.73 15.84 -17.09
C ALA A 227 11.59 17.13 -17.10
N SER A 228 11.15 18.16 -16.41
CA SER A 228 11.90 19.42 -16.25
C SER A 228 13.16 19.25 -15.40
N ALA A 229 13.12 18.40 -14.38
CA ALA A 229 14.27 18.17 -13.49
C ALA A 229 15.46 17.48 -14.20
N GLN A 230 15.19 16.64 -15.19
CA GLN A 230 16.23 15.94 -15.96
C GLN A 230 16.93 16.85 -17.00
N LEU A 231 16.29 17.96 -17.40
CA LEU A 231 16.80 18.91 -18.38
C LEU A 231 17.43 20.18 -17.76
N GLN A 232 17.36 20.35 -16.45
CA GLN A 232 17.92 21.49 -15.70
C GLN A 232 19.46 21.60 -15.72
N GLY A 233 20.17 20.64 -16.30
CA GLY A 233 21.62 20.71 -16.46
C GLY A 233 22.14 21.55 -17.63
N MET A 234 21.25 22.02 -18.52
CA MET A 234 21.65 22.88 -19.63
C MET A 234 21.41 24.34 -19.29
N ASN A 235 22.45 25.16 -19.41
CA ASN A 235 22.44 26.63 -19.20
C ASN A 235 21.43 27.30 -20.16
N SER A 236 20.14 27.29 -19.83
CA SER A 236 19.13 28.01 -20.58
C SER A 236 19.10 29.48 -20.11
N VAL A 237 19.35 30.41 -21.01
CA VAL A 237 19.27 31.85 -20.77
C VAL A 237 17.81 32.31 -20.60
N GLY A 238 16.85 31.47 -21.04
CA GLY A 238 15.43 31.78 -21.05
C GLY A 238 14.75 31.65 -19.66
N ILE A 239 13.55 32.17 -19.58
CA ILE A 239 12.69 32.03 -18.40
C ILE A 239 11.72 30.87 -18.60
N ASN A 240 11.52 30.07 -17.55
CA ASN A 240 10.50 29.03 -17.58
C ASN A 240 9.11 29.64 -17.51
N THR A 241 8.19 29.00 -18.20
CA THR A 241 6.77 29.37 -18.17
C THR A 241 5.91 28.20 -17.75
N SER A 242 4.88 28.48 -16.97
CA SER A 242 3.87 27.49 -16.62
C SER A 242 2.46 28.09 -16.69
N VAL A 243 1.49 27.21 -16.92
CA VAL A 243 0.07 27.56 -16.91
C VAL A 243 -0.52 27.06 -15.60
N PHE A 244 -0.97 27.97 -14.73
CA PHE A 244 -1.63 27.53 -13.53
C PHE A 244 -3.04 27.03 -13.81
N PRO A 245 -3.49 25.98 -13.10
CA PRO A 245 -4.77 25.34 -13.34
C PRO A 245 -5.95 26.29 -13.18
N LYS A 246 -6.95 26.09 -14.03
CA LYS A 246 -8.26 26.71 -13.87
C LYS A 246 -9.00 26.01 -12.73
N THR A 247 -9.49 26.81 -11.78
CA THR A 247 -10.37 26.35 -10.70
C THR A 247 -11.80 26.26 -11.22
N LEU A 248 -12.46 25.12 -10.98
CA LEU A 248 -13.84 24.86 -11.42
C LEU A 248 -14.86 25.51 -10.47
N ASP A 249 -14.62 25.40 -9.17
CA ASP A 249 -15.46 26.01 -8.14
C ASP A 249 -14.58 26.79 -7.14
N SER A 250 -14.62 28.12 -7.23
CA SER A 250 -13.82 29.01 -6.38
C SER A 250 -14.22 28.98 -4.90
N LYS A 251 -15.43 28.46 -4.56
CA LYS A 251 -15.86 28.30 -3.16
C LYS A 251 -15.08 27.21 -2.44
N GLN A 252 -14.53 26.23 -3.17
CA GLN A 252 -13.71 25.14 -2.64
C GLN A 252 -12.20 25.49 -2.55
N GLY A 253 -11.83 26.77 -2.68
CA GLY A 253 -10.45 27.22 -2.74
C GLY A 253 -9.94 27.42 -4.18
N THR A 254 -8.72 27.94 -4.32
CA THR A 254 -8.08 28.14 -5.61
C THR A 254 -6.71 27.51 -5.61
N PHE A 255 -6.27 26.96 -6.76
CA PHE A 255 -4.98 26.28 -6.89
C PHE A 255 -3.81 27.09 -6.32
N LEU A 256 -3.73 28.39 -6.66
CA LEU A 256 -2.64 29.24 -6.20
C LEU A 256 -2.67 29.45 -4.68
N LYS A 257 -3.81 29.78 -4.10
CA LYS A 257 -3.94 30.03 -2.65
C LYS A 257 -3.69 28.76 -1.83
N ASP A 258 -4.09 27.60 -2.35
CA ASP A 258 -3.98 26.34 -1.63
C ASP A 258 -2.56 25.79 -1.61
N ASN A 259 -1.79 26.00 -2.69
CA ASN A 259 -0.47 25.41 -2.87
C ASN A 259 0.70 26.39 -2.73
N TYR A 260 0.45 27.70 -2.80
CA TYR A 260 1.49 28.73 -2.80
C TYR A 260 1.30 29.74 -1.67
N GLN A 261 2.41 30.29 -1.22
CA GLN A 261 2.47 31.42 -0.30
C GLN A 261 2.66 32.70 -1.11
N LEU A 262 1.84 33.71 -0.85
CA LEU A 262 2.01 35.05 -1.41
C LEU A 262 3.14 35.77 -0.65
N LEU A 263 4.20 36.14 -1.38
CA LEU A 263 5.33 36.85 -0.82
C LEU A 263 5.24 38.37 -1.03
N ALA A 264 4.68 38.82 -2.17
CA ALA A 264 4.43 40.23 -2.47
C ALA A 264 3.29 40.36 -3.48
N GLY A 265 2.61 41.49 -3.48
CA GLY A 265 1.54 41.83 -4.41
C GLY A 265 0.17 41.24 -4.04
N SER A 266 -0.64 40.90 -5.02
CA SER A 266 -1.96 40.33 -4.87
C SER A 266 -2.22 39.16 -5.84
N TRP A 267 -3.08 38.23 -5.44
CA TRP A 267 -3.46 37.12 -6.31
C TRP A 267 -4.08 37.62 -7.61
N PRO A 268 -3.76 36.98 -8.77
CA PRO A 268 -4.30 37.40 -10.06
C PRO A 268 -5.84 37.35 -10.07
N LYS A 269 -6.45 38.38 -10.63
CA LYS A 269 -7.91 38.54 -10.76
C LYS A 269 -8.36 38.52 -12.22
N SER A 270 -7.44 38.79 -13.16
CA SER A 270 -7.71 38.82 -14.60
C SER A 270 -6.74 37.94 -15.36
N ASN A 271 -7.04 37.64 -16.63
CA ASN A 271 -6.16 36.85 -17.49
C ASN A 271 -4.84 37.54 -17.78
N ASN A 272 -4.81 38.86 -17.71
CA ASN A 272 -3.63 39.68 -18.01
C ASN A 272 -2.66 39.81 -16.83
N GLU A 273 -2.98 39.20 -15.69
CA GLU A 273 -2.14 39.19 -14.50
C GLU A 273 -1.35 37.88 -14.44
N VAL A 274 -0.03 38.02 -14.35
CA VAL A 274 0.90 36.93 -14.27
C VAL A 274 1.58 36.91 -12.89
N VAL A 275 2.13 35.80 -12.50
CA VAL A 275 2.82 35.64 -11.22
C VAL A 275 4.26 35.16 -11.43
N LEU A 276 5.17 35.61 -10.59
CA LEU A 276 6.55 35.11 -10.55
C LEU A 276 6.65 34.03 -9.48
N VAL A 277 7.06 32.85 -9.88
CA VAL A 277 7.25 31.69 -9.00
C VAL A 277 8.73 31.60 -8.61
N LEU A 278 9.03 31.70 -7.32
CA LEU A 278 10.37 31.54 -6.78
C LEU A 278 10.59 30.12 -6.23
N ASN A 279 11.86 29.72 -6.15
CA ASN A 279 12.23 28.46 -5.49
C ASN A 279 12.06 28.56 -3.96
N ASN A 280 12.26 27.44 -3.25
CA ASN A 280 12.12 27.37 -1.79
C ASN A 280 13.12 28.25 -1.02
N LYS A 281 14.19 28.72 -1.67
CA LYS A 281 15.19 29.63 -1.10
C LYS A 281 14.94 31.12 -1.45
N ASN A 282 13.79 31.46 -2.02
CA ASN A 282 13.45 32.77 -2.56
C ASN A 282 14.44 33.26 -3.64
N GLN A 283 14.91 32.36 -4.49
CA GLN A 283 15.85 32.67 -5.55
C GLN A 283 15.19 32.52 -6.92
N ALA A 284 15.60 33.34 -7.87
CA ALA A 284 15.33 33.22 -9.29
C ALA A 284 16.66 33.32 -10.05
N ASN A 285 16.70 32.76 -11.25
CA ASN A 285 17.90 32.83 -12.10
C ASN A 285 18.15 34.28 -12.53
N VAL A 286 19.40 34.77 -12.31
CA VAL A 286 19.82 36.14 -12.67
C VAL A 286 19.59 36.44 -14.16
N ASN A 287 19.91 35.49 -15.06
CA ASN A 287 19.73 35.65 -16.49
C ASN A 287 18.26 35.73 -16.86
N ALA A 288 17.41 34.93 -16.19
CA ALA A 288 15.95 34.98 -16.38
C ALA A 288 15.38 36.33 -15.93
N LEU A 289 15.84 36.88 -14.79
CA LEU A 289 15.42 38.20 -14.33
C LEU A 289 15.88 39.33 -15.30
N LYS A 290 17.13 39.29 -15.78
CA LYS A 290 17.63 40.24 -16.80
C LYS A 290 16.83 40.14 -18.09
N ASN A 291 16.45 38.93 -18.48
CA ASN A 291 15.62 38.70 -19.65
C ASN A 291 14.22 39.30 -19.50
N LEU A 292 13.67 39.34 -18.29
CA LEU A 292 12.43 40.05 -17.98
C LEU A 292 12.58 41.58 -17.89
N GLY A 293 13.75 42.13 -18.12
CA GLY A 293 14.01 43.58 -17.96
C GLY A 293 14.28 44.03 -16.53
N ILE A 294 14.56 43.08 -15.64
CA ILE A 294 14.90 43.36 -14.26
C ILE A 294 16.41 43.35 -14.13
N SER A 295 17.03 44.55 -14.16
CA SER A 295 18.49 44.71 -14.07
C SER A 295 18.97 44.39 -12.68
N ILE A 296 19.61 43.23 -12.50
CA ILE A 296 20.14 42.75 -11.21
C ILE A 296 21.48 42.04 -11.42
N LYS A 297 22.37 42.12 -10.42
CA LYS A 297 23.65 41.38 -10.40
C LYS A 297 23.52 40.11 -9.57
N ASP A 298 24.39 39.14 -9.82
CA ASP A 298 24.44 37.91 -9.02
C ASP A 298 24.71 38.25 -7.55
N GLY A 299 23.99 37.56 -6.64
CA GLY A 299 24.04 37.78 -5.20
C GLY A 299 23.34 39.05 -4.71
N GLN A 300 22.88 39.93 -5.61
CA GLN A 300 22.18 41.15 -5.24
C GLN A 300 20.78 40.86 -4.72
N LYS A 301 20.38 41.51 -3.62
CA LYS A 301 19.02 41.42 -3.07
C LYS A 301 18.12 42.49 -3.68
N ILE A 302 16.91 42.15 -4.03
CA ILE A 302 15.87 43.07 -4.51
C ILE A 302 14.62 42.91 -3.62
N ASP A 303 13.98 44.03 -3.31
CA ASP A 303 12.69 44.02 -2.64
C ASP A 303 11.62 43.47 -3.60
N LEU A 304 10.92 42.45 -3.15
CA LEU A 304 9.89 41.77 -3.95
C LEU A 304 8.74 42.70 -4.36
N ASN A 305 8.44 43.72 -3.55
CA ASN A 305 7.43 44.73 -3.88
C ASN A 305 7.79 45.57 -5.11
N LYS A 306 9.11 45.77 -5.38
CA LYS A 306 9.56 46.47 -6.58
C LYS A 306 9.36 45.70 -7.87
N LEU A 307 9.16 44.36 -7.77
CA LEU A 307 8.86 43.52 -8.92
C LEU A 307 7.38 43.58 -9.29
N VAL A 308 6.51 43.79 -8.28
CA VAL A 308 5.07 43.86 -8.49
C VAL A 308 4.73 45.11 -9.33
N GLY A 309 3.91 44.92 -10.34
CA GLY A 309 3.54 45.99 -11.26
C GLY A 309 4.42 46.06 -12.52
N HIS A 310 5.49 45.29 -12.63
CA HIS A 310 6.27 45.19 -13.88
C HIS A 310 5.38 44.73 -15.04
N THR A 311 5.56 45.34 -16.20
CA THR A 311 4.66 45.09 -17.35
C THR A 311 5.41 44.50 -18.53
N PHE A 312 4.71 43.69 -19.29
CA PHE A 312 5.14 43.08 -20.54
C PHE A 312 4.11 43.36 -21.62
N LYS A 313 4.54 43.40 -22.85
CA LYS A 313 3.64 43.50 -24.02
C LYS A 313 3.62 42.20 -24.77
N VAL A 314 2.41 41.64 -24.98
CA VAL A 314 2.19 40.46 -25.87
C VAL A 314 1.99 41.01 -27.25
N ILE A 315 2.83 40.58 -28.19
CA ILE A 315 2.79 41.02 -29.58
C ILE A 315 2.09 39.96 -30.42
N SER A 316 1.12 40.36 -31.22
CA SER A 316 0.47 39.47 -32.18
C SER A 316 1.45 38.96 -33.22
N ASN A 317 1.21 37.79 -33.78
CA ASN A 317 2.10 37.20 -34.78
C ASN A 317 2.36 38.13 -35.98
N ASN A 318 1.34 38.82 -36.48
CA ASN A 318 1.49 39.68 -37.66
C ASN A 318 2.37 40.92 -37.37
N ASN A 319 2.49 41.33 -36.11
CA ASN A 319 3.39 42.39 -35.69
C ASN A 319 4.75 41.85 -35.23
N TYR A 320 4.84 40.57 -34.87
CA TYR A 320 6.06 39.93 -34.38
C TYR A 320 6.90 39.30 -35.51
N TYR A 321 6.27 38.69 -36.50
CA TYR A 321 6.92 38.04 -37.62
C TYR A 321 6.80 38.88 -38.87
N GLN A 322 7.86 38.89 -39.65
CA GLN A 322 7.91 39.50 -40.99
C GLN A 322 8.08 38.39 -42.04
N GLU A 323 7.28 38.44 -43.08
CA GLU A 323 7.47 37.60 -44.25
C GLU A 323 8.59 38.18 -45.13
N LEU A 324 9.53 37.33 -45.51
CA LEU A 324 10.60 37.65 -46.44
C LEU A 324 10.15 37.43 -47.90
N PRO A 325 10.81 38.05 -48.87
CA PRO A 325 10.50 37.80 -50.32
C PRO A 325 10.61 36.33 -50.72
N THR A 326 11.30 35.51 -49.93
CA THR A 326 11.43 34.06 -50.14
C THR A 326 10.21 33.27 -49.63
N GLY A 327 9.21 33.93 -49.03
CA GLY A 327 8.06 33.29 -48.40
C GLY A 327 8.30 32.76 -47.01
N ASN A 328 9.49 32.95 -46.45
CA ASN A 328 9.83 32.55 -45.08
C ASN A 328 9.50 33.65 -44.08
N PHE A 329 9.20 33.24 -42.85
CA PHE A 329 8.93 34.16 -41.75
C PHE A 329 10.12 34.25 -40.79
N VAL A 330 10.44 35.49 -40.36
CA VAL A 330 11.48 35.75 -39.36
C VAL A 330 10.95 36.69 -38.26
N PRO A 331 11.39 36.57 -37.02
CA PRO A 331 11.05 37.55 -35.98
C PRO A 331 11.61 38.95 -36.31
N GLN A 332 10.79 39.96 -36.16
CA GLN A 332 11.24 41.37 -36.33
C GLN A 332 12.09 41.77 -35.12
N LYS A 333 13.00 42.75 -35.33
CA LYS A 333 13.76 43.34 -34.25
C LYS A 333 12.83 44.12 -33.31
N ALA A 334 13.02 43.93 -31.99
CA ALA A 334 12.28 44.68 -30.98
C ALA A 334 12.46 46.20 -31.19
N SER A 335 11.35 46.94 -31.26
CA SER A 335 11.33 48.37 -31.47
C SER A 335 10.34 49.05 -30.52
N LYS A 336 10.56 50.37 -30.32
CA LYS A 336 9.65 51.20 -29.51
C LYS A 336 8.25 51.26 -30.15
N SER A 337 8.17 51.38 -31.45
CA SER A 337 6.91 51.40 -32.20
C SER A 337 6.11 50.10 -32.00
N MET A 338 6.80 48.96 -32.02
CA MET A 338 6.18 47.65 -31.73
C MET A 338 5.69 47.54 -30.28
N TYR A 339 6.45 48.08 -29.33
CA TYR A 339 6.08 48.08 -27.91
C TYR A 339 4.89 49.01 -27.62
N ASP A 340 4.88 50.20 -28.23
CA ASP A 340 3.82 51.22 -28.03
C ASP A 340 2.56 50.96 -28.85
N SER A 341 2.56 50.02 -29.80
CA SER A 341 1.37 49.59 -30.54
C SER A 341 0.32 49.00 -29.60
N ASN A 342 -0.94 48.99 -30.03
CA ASN A 342 -2.07 48.52 -29.19
C ASN A 342 -2.00 47.01 -28.93
N ASN A 343 -1.12 46.61 -28.05
CA ASN A 343 -0.86 45.22 -27.66
C ASN A 343 -1.44 44.89 -26.30
N LEU A 344 -1.73 43.60 -26.07
CA LEU A 344 -2.14 43.08 -24.79
C LEU A 344 -1.03 43.31 -23.75
N THR A 345 -1.35 44.02 -22.67
CA THR A 345 -0.41 44.32 -21.60
C THR A 345 -0.58 43.33 -20.46
N LEU A 346 0.49 42.58 -20.13
CA LEU A 346 0.56 41.75 -18.96
C LEU A 346 1.15 42.50 -17.79
N LYS A 347 0.65 42.24 -16.58
CA LYS A 347 1.14 42.83 -15.34
C LYS A 347 1.58 41.74 -14.37
N LEU A 348 2.79 41.85 -13.83
CA LEU A 348 3.22 41.01 -12.73
C LEU A 348 2.45 41.40 -11.45
N SER A 349 1.43 40.62 -11.09
CA SER A 349 0.53 40.91 -9.96
C SER A 349 1.06 40.40 -8.63
N ALA A 350 1.81 39.30 -8.64
CA ALA A 350 2.28 38.64 -7.42
C ALA A 350 3.63 37.96 -7.61
N VAL A 351 4.38 37.90 -6.50
CA VAL A 351 5.52 37.00 -6.33
C VAL A 351 5.11 35.93 -5.34
N ILE A 352 5.26 34.66 -5.73
CA ILE A 352 4.78 33.52 -4.96
C ILE A 352 5.88 32.45 -4.78
N ARG A 353 5.72 31.62 -3.74
CA ARG A 353 6.59 30.47 -3.45
C ARG A 353 5.73 29.28 -3.04
N GLY A 354 6.14 28.07 -3.38
CA GLY A 354 5.46 26.86 -2.90
C GLY A 354 5.40 26.80 -1.37
N LYS A 355 4.29 26.34 -0.80
CA LYS A 355 4.19 26.09 0.65
C LYS A 355 5.13 24.97 1.06
N ASN A 356 5.77 25.07 2.22
CA ASN A 356 6.83 24.16 2.71
C ASN A 356 6.42 22.67 2.79
N ASN A 357 5.14 22.36 2.77
CA ASN A 357 4.63 20.98 2.78
C ASN A 357 4.57 20.33 1.39
N SER A 358 4.98 21.03 0.33
CA SER A 358 4.99 20.50 -1.04
C SER A 358 6.39 20.01 -1.38
N GLN A 359 6.65 18.71 -1.28
CA GLN A 359 7.91 18.11 -1.75
C GLN A 359 8.08 18.23 -3.27
N MET A 360 7.03 18.60 -4.01
CA MET A 360 7.01 18.72 -5.46
C MET A 360 6.55 20.11 -5.89
N ALA A 361 7.34 20.75 -6.74
CA ALA A 361 6.95 21.99 -7.39
C ALA A 361 5.85 21.68 -8.44
N LEU A 362 4.66 22.25 -8.25
CA LEU A 362 3.53 22.08 -9.17
C LEU A 362 3.60 23.03 -10.36
N LEU A 363 4.26 24.17 -10.20
CA LEU A 363 4.60 25.12 -11.26
C LEU A 363 6.12 25.29 -11.30
N ASP A 364 6.67 25.48 -12.50
CA ASP A 364 8.09 25.75 -12.66
C ASP A 364 8.45 27.12 -12.12
N ASN A 365 9.70 27.27 -11.63
CA ASN A 365 10.23 28.56 -11.23
C ASN A 365 10.33 29.49 -12.44
N GLY A 366 9.66 30.63 -12.43
CA GLY A 366 9.57 31.54 -13.54
C GLY A 366 8.22 32.24 -13.61
N ILE A 367 7.72 32.54 -14.80
CA ILE A 367 6.42 33.20 -14.98
C ILE A 367 5.31 32.16 -15.11
N ALA A 368 4.26 32.31 -14.28
CA ALA A 368 3.06 31.50 -14.41
C ALA A 368 1.84 32.40 -14.75
N TYR A 369 0.99 31.88 -15.63
CA TYR A 369 -0.17 32.60 -16.16
C TYR A 369 -1.38 31.67 -16.34
N SER A 370 -2.57 32.25 -16.61
CA SER A 370 -3.82 31.50 -16.75
C SER A 370 -3.98 30.88 -18.13
N ASP A 371 -4.73 29.77 -18.25
CA ASP A 371 -5.18 29.25 -19.58
C ASP A 371 -6.03 30.30 -20.33
N GLY A 372 -6.75 31.16 -19.60
CA GLY A 372 -7.51 32.26 -20.21
C GLY A 372 -6.65 33.22 -21.05
N LEU A 373 -5.43 33.53 -20.57
CA LEU A 373 -4.46 34.32 -21.36
C LEU A 373 -4.08 33.59 -22.63
N THR A 374 -3.77 32.29 -22.54
CA THR A 374 -3.40 31.48 -23.70
C THR A 374 -4.53 31.44 -24.74
N GLN A 375 -5.78 31.32 -24.31
CA GLN A 375 -6.93 31.35 -25.20
C GLN A 375 -7.10 32.70 -25.90
N GLU A 376 -6.84 33.80 -25.21
CA GLU A 376 -6.88 35.15 -25.78
C GLU A 376 -5.83 35.33 -26.85
N ILE A 377 -4.59 34.86 -26.58
CA ILE A 377 -3.50 34.89 -27.57
C ILE A 377 -3.81 34.01 -28.79
N ILE A 378 -4.38 32.83 -28.59
CA ILE A 378 -4.81 31.97 -29.71
C ILE A 378 -5.83 32.69 -30.56
N LYS A 379 -6.85 33.31 -29.96
CA LYS A 379 -7.88 34.05 -30.67
C LYS A 379 -7.30 35.19 -31.52
N GLN A 380 -6.23 35.84 -31.06
CA GLN A 380 -5.53 36.87 -31.81
C GLN A 380 -4.69 36.30 -32.95
N ASN A 381 -4.12 35.10 -32.79
CA ASN A 381 -3.10 34.57 -33.69
C ASN A 381 -3.57 33.45 -34.63
N GLU A 382 -4.72 32.82 -34.38
CA GLU A 382 -5.20 31.64 -35.13
C GLU A 382 -5.36 31.88 -36.63
N ASN A 383 -5.59 33.12 -37.05
CA ASN A 383 -5.75 33.58 -38.43
C ASN A 383 -4.58 34.45 -38.92
N SER A 384 -3.47 34.50 -38.19
CA SER A 384 -2.27 35.23 -38.57
C SER A 384 -1.63 34.64 -39.84
N ASP A 385 -0.86 35.48 -40.56
CA ASP A 385 -0.30 35.10 -41.87
C ASP A 385 0.68 33.93 -41.77
N ILE A 386 1.53 33.93 -40.73
CA ILE A 386 2.45 32.80 -40.48
C ILE A 386 1.69 31.50 -40.18
N VAL A 387 0.57 31.56 -39.44
CA VAL A 387 -0.27 30.38 -39.15
C VAL A 387 -0.93 29.86 -40.41
N LYS A 388 -1.47 30.74 -41.28
CA LYS A 388 -2.04 30.38 -42.60
C LYS A 388 -0.97 29.74 -43.48
N ALA A 389 0.20 30.35 -43.58
CA ALA A 389 1.32 29.81 -44.33
C ALA A 389 1.72 28.42 -43.86
N GLN A 390 1.86 28.22 -42.54
CA GLN A 390 2.23 26.93 -41.99
C GLN A 390 1.14 25.85 -42.16
N LYS A 391 -0.12 26.21 -42.06
CA LYS A 391 -1.21 25.26 -42.35
C LYS A 391 -1.14 24.70 -43.78
N ASN A 392 -0.72 25.51 -44.74
CA ASN A 392 -0.60 25.15 -46.14
C ASN A 392 0.77 24.55 -46.54
N SER A 393 1.78 24.63 -45.69
CA SER A 393 3.15 24.14 -45.98
C SER A 393 3.38 22.74 -45.37
N THR A 394 4.19 21.93 -46.05
CA THR A 394 4.75 20.65 -45.54
C THR A 394 6.11 20.85 -44.89
N THR A 395 6.72 22.02 -45.03
CA THR A 395 7.98 22.42 -44.40
C THR A 395 7.72 23.49 -43.35
N ASN A 396 8.65 23.66 -42.45
CA ASN A 396 8.63 24.74 -41.45
C ASN A 396 8.83 26.09 -42.17
N VAL A 397 7.87 26.98 -42.07
CA VAL A 397 7.91 28.29 -42.78
C VAL A 397 8.99 29.25 -42.24
N MET A 398 9.68 28.93 -41.14
CA MET A 398 10.82 29.71 -40.63
C MET A 398 12.18 29.13 -41.06
N THR A 399 12.30 27.80 -41.14
CA THR A 399 13.59 27.11 -41.33
C THR A 399 13.69 26.33 -42.63
N ASN A 400 12.60 26.18 -43.39
CA ASN A 400 12.47 25.38 -44.62
C ASN A 400 12.73 23.86 -44.42
N GLN A 401 12.80 23.39 -43.20
CA GLN A 401 13.01 21.95 -42.94
C GLN A 401 11.72 21.16 -43.08
N PRO A 402 11.77 19.95 -43.70
CA PRO A 402 10.62 19.07 -43.78
C PRO A 402 10.07 18.73 -42.39
N MET A 403 8.75 18.65 -42.26
CA MET A 403 8.07 18.33 -41.01
C MET A 403 7.14 17.15 -41.20
N ASN A 404 7.12 16.22 -40.26
CA ASN A 404 6.05 15.24 -40.18
C ASN A 404 4.76 15.88 -39.61
N GLN A 405 3.65 15.16 -39.70
CA GLN A 405 2.34 15.69 -39.31
C GLN A 405 2.31 16.16 -37.83
N THR A 406 2.89 15.38 -36.93
CA THR A 406 2.96 15.73 -35.52
C THR A 406 3.78 16.99 -35.28
N GLN A 407 4.93 17.12 -35.93
CA GLN A 407 5.76 18.33 -35.87
C GLN A 407 5.04 19.56 -36.40
N LYS A 408 4.32 19.41 -37.54
CA LYS A 408 3.52 20.48 -38.12
C LYS A 408 2.44 20.96 -37.13
N GLU A 409 1.67 20.05 -36.55
CA GLU A 409 0.64 20.36 -35.55
C GLU A 409 1.22 21.05 -34.31
N GLN A 410 2.38 20.57 -33.86
CA GLN A 410 3.10 21.17 -32.73
C GLN A 410 3.54 22.59 -33.04
N PHE A 411 4.06 22.82 -34.23
CA PHE A 411 4.52 24.15 -34.62
C PHE A 411 3.34 25.11 -34.81
N ILE A 412 2.25 24.68 -35.46
CA ILE A 412 1.01 25.47 -35.55
C ILE A 412 0.48 25.83 -34.14
N ALA A 413 0.48 24.90 -33.21
CA ALA A 413 0.05 25.17 -31.83
C ALA A 413 0.97 26.17 -31.14
N SER A 414 2.30 26.11 -31.35
CA SER A 414 3.26 27.05 -30.77
C SER A 414 3.03 28.49 -31.28
N LEU A 415 2.59 28.63 -32.53
CA LEU A 415 2.21 29.92 -33.11
C LEU A 415 0.81 30.40 -32.66
N GLY A 416 0.09 29.65 -31.83
CA GLY A 416 -1.28 29.97 -31.44
C GLY A 416 -2.33 29.65 -32.52
N GLY A 417 -2.02 28.77 -33.48
CA GLY A 417 -2.90 28.39 -34.58
C GLY A 417 -3.91 27.28 -34.24
N SER A 418 -3.90 26.74 -33.02
CA SER A 418 -4.79 25.68 -32.55
C SER A 418 -5.30 25.96 -31.13
N SER A 419 -6.60 25.81 -30.94
CA SER A 419 -7.26 25.92 -29.64
C SER A 419 -7.27 24.59 -28.84
N ILE A 420 -6.93 23.48 -29.48
CA ILE A 420 -6.91 22.15 -28.85
C ILE A 420 -5.66 22.02 -27.99
N PRO A 421 -5.79 21.67 -26.68
CA PRO A 421 -4.63 21.48 -25.82
C PRO A 421 -3.87 20.20 -26.23
N ARG A 422 -2.56 20.26 -26.12
CA ARG A 422 -1.65 19.12 -26.28
C ARG A 422 -1.63 18.20 -25.08
N GLY A 423 -2.05 18.72 -23.95
CA GLY A 423 -2.15 17.97 -22.72
C GLY A 423 -3.18 18.56 -21.77
N ILE A 424 -3.69 17.72 -20.91
CA ILE A 424 -4.60 18.10 -19.84
C ILE A 424 -4.04 17.53 -18.54
N ILE A 425 -3.96 18.37 -17.51
CA ILE A 425 -3.51 17.95 -16.18
C ILE A 425 -4.67 18.16 -15.23
N ILE A 426 -5.09 17.09 -14.57
CA ILE A 426 -6.19 17.09 -13.61
C ILE A 426 -5.58 16.90 -12.21
N TYR A 427 -5.92 17.79 -11.29
CA TYR A 427 -5.46 17.76 -9.90
C TYR A 427 -6.57 17.23 -9.00
N PRO A 428 -6.51 15.97 -8.55
CA PRO A 428 -7.48 15.42 -7.60
C PRO A 428 -7.43 16.17 -6.26
N ASN A 429 -8.58 16.33 -5.60
CA ASN A 429 -8.64 17.02 -4.31
C ASN A 429 -8.00 16.21 -3.17
N SER A 430 -7.98 14.87 -3.31
CA SER A 430 -7.37 13.94 -2.34
C SER A 430 -7.01 12.63 -3.03
N PHE A 431 -6.23 11.78 -2.35
CA PHE A 431 -5.91 10.43 -2.83
C PHE A 431 -7.19 9.59 -3.06
N LYS A 432 -8.17 9.71 -2.18
CA LYS A 432 -9.45 9.00 -2.29
C LYS A 432 -10.34 9.51 -3.44
N SER A 433 -10.27 10.80 -3.77
CA SER A 433 -11.01 11.36 -4.89
C SER A 433 -10.32 11.08 -6.24
N LYS A 434 -9.02 10.73 -6.23
CA LYS A 434 -8.29 10.33 -7.43
C LYS A 434 -8.96 9.13 -8.13
N ASP A 435 -9.32 8.09 -7.39
CA ASP A 435 -9.96 6.91 -7.96
C ASP A 435 -11.28 7.27 -8.66
N LYS A 436 -12.04 8.21 -8.08
CA LYS A 436 -13.27 8.72 -8.71
C LYS A 436 -13.00 9.50 -10.00
N VAL A 437 -11.85 10.19 -10.07
CA VAL A 437 -11.40 10.85 -11.31
C VAL A 437 -11.05 9.81 -12.36
N LEU A 438 -10.30 8.76 -11.98
CA LEU A 438 -9.92 7.67 -12.90
C LEU A 438 -11.17 6.96 -13.43
N ASP A 439 -12.11 6.59 -12.56
CA ASP A 439 -13.40 6.00 -12.94
C ASP A 439 -14.20 6.90 -13.91
N TYR A 440 -14.14 8.22 -13.68
CA TYR A 440 -14.80 9.19 -14.57
C TYR A 440 -14.15 9.19 -15.95
N LEU A 441 -12.82 9.18 -16.04
CA LEU A 441 -12.09 9.14 -17.31
C LEU A 441 -12.29 7.80 -18.04
N ASP A 442 -12.33 6.70 -17.32
CA ASP A 442 -12.57 5.37 -17.89
C ASP A 442 -13.97 5.20 -18.48
N LYS A 443 -14.98 5.87 -17.89
CA LYS A 443 -16.33 5.90 -18.45
C LYS A 443 -16.38 6.51 -19.86
N TYR A 444 -15.52 7.48 -20.17
CA TYR A 444 -15.42 8.04 -21.51
C TYR A 444 -14.90 7.03 -22.53
N ASN A 445 -14.02 6.13 -22.10
CA ASN A 445 -13.41 5.10 -22.94
C ASN A 445 -14.29 3.86 -23.13
N LYS A 446 -15.32 3.69 -22.30
CA LYS A 446 -16.19 2.51 -22.34
C LYS A 446 -16.90 2.38 -23.68
N GLY A 447 -16.74 1.22 -24.33
CA GLY A 447 -17.33 0.91 -25.64
C GLY A 447 -16.54 1.46 -26.85
N LYS A 448 -15.41 2.15 -26.64
CA LYS A 448 -14.55 2.62 -27.73
C LYS A 448 -13.47 1.60 -28.08
N ALA A 449 -13.18 1.45 -29.37
CA ALA A 449 -12.04 0.66 -29.82
C ALA A 449 -10.73 1.27 -29.27
N LYS A 450 -9.73 0.43 -28.95
CA LYS A 450 -8.47 0.82 -28.28
C LYS A 450 -7.79 2.05 -28.91
N LYS A 451 -7.77 2.16 -30.25
CA LYS A 451 -7.19 3.31 -30.96
C LYS A 451 -7.92 4.66 -30.78
N TYR A 452 -9.15 4.65 -30.26
CA TYR A 452 -9.95 5.86 -30.00
C TYR A 452 -10.12 6.15 -28.52
N GLN A 453 -9.55 5.31 -27.64
CA GLN A 453 -9.51 5.56 -26.21
C GLN A 453 -8.50 6.66 -25.92
N VAL A 454 -8.76 7.42 -24.88
CA VAL A 454 -7.80 8.41 -24.35
C VAL A 454 -7.11 7.81 -23.14
N ILE A 455 -5.81 7.57 -23.27
CA ILE A 455 -4.97 7.01 -22.20
C ILE A 455 -4.42 8.16 -21.36
N TYR A 456 -4.50 8.01 -20.05
CA TYR A 456 -3.94 8.94 -19.08
C TYR A 456 -2.77 8.28 -18.33
N THR A 457 -1.90 9.10 -17.78
CA THR A 457 -0.79 8.66 -16.90
C THR A 457 -1.10 9.05 -15.47
N ASP A 458 -1.17 8.04 -14.59
CA ASP A 458 -1.25 8.20 -13.15
C ASP A 458 0.09 7.84 -12.52
N MET A 459 0.95 8.84 -12.33
CA MET A 459 2.27 8.64 -11.72
C MET A 459 2.16 8.14 -10.28
N SER A 460 1.19 8.64 -9.52
CA SER A 460 1.01 8.22 -8.12
C SER A 460 0.58 6.77 -8.02
N GLY A 461 -0.35 6.32 -8.87
CA GLY A 461 -0.77 4.92 -8.93
C GLY A 461 0.36 3.99 -9.34
N THR A 462 1.21 4.42 -10.28
CA THR A 462 2.38 3.65 -10.70
C THR A 462 3.39 3.49 -9.56
N VAL A 463 3.74 4.58 -8.86
CA VAL A 463 4.63 4.54 -7.68
C VAL A 463 4.03 3.65 -6.58
N THR A 464 2.72 3.78 -6.32
CA THR A 464 2.03 2.96 -5.33
C THR A 464 2.09 1.48 -5.66
N LYS A 465 1.81 1.10 -6.91
CA LYS A 465 1.86 -0.31 -7.35
C LYS A 465 3.28 -0.89 -7.25
N LEU A 466 4.30 -0.14 -7.69
CA LEU A 466 5.69 -0.58 -7.62
C LEU A 466 6.15 -0.75 -6.17
N THR A 467 5.87 0.23 -5.31
CA THR A 467 6.24 0.18 -3.90
C THR A 467 5.47 -0.90 -3.16
N GLY A 468 4.16 -1.03 -3.40
CA GLY A 468 3.33 -2.08 -2.83
C GLY A 468 3.82 -3.47 -3.21
N GLY A 469 4.09 -3.73 -4.50
CA GLY A 469 4.59 -5.02 -4.96
C GLY A 469 5.94 -5.42 -4.37
N LEU A 470 6.85 -4.46 -4.14
CA LEU A 470 8.11 -4.73 -3.44
C LEU A 470 7.89 -5.10 -1.98
N LEU A 471 7.00 -4.38 -1.29
CA LEU A 471 6.66 -4.67 0.11
C LEU A 471 5.95 -6.00 0.26
N ASP A 472 5.00 -6.32 -0.62
CA ASP A 472 4.32 -7.61 -0.62
C ASP A 472 5.33 -8.73 -0.82
N GLY A 473 6.27 -8.61 -1.76
CA GLY A 473 7.33 -9.58 -1.98
C GLY A 473 8.25 -9.77 -0.76
N ILE A 474 8.66 -8.70 -0.09
CA ILE A 474 9.43 -8.78 1.16
C ILE A 474 8.61 -9.46 2.25
N THR A 475 7.34 -9.07 2.39
CA THR A 475 6.44 -9.63 3.39
C THR A 475 6.22 -11.13 3.18
N ASP A 476 6.03 -11.58 1.94
CA ASP A 476 5.87 -13.00 1.59
C ASP A 476 7.10 -13.81 1.98
N VAL A 477 8.31 -13.31 1.70
CA VAL A 477 9.56 -13.96 2.11
C VAL A 477 9.67 -14.05 3.63
N LEU A 478 9.36 -12.97 4.34
CA LEU A 478 9.38 -12.96 5.81
C LEU A 478 8.32 -13.90 6.41
N ILE A 479 7.12 -13.99 5.82
CA ILE A 479 6.08 -14.95 6.21
C ILE A 479 6.56 -16.38 5.97
N ALA A 480 7.27 -16.66 4.87
CA ALA A 480 7.84 -17.99 4.62
C ALA A 480 8.84 -18.40 5.70
N PHE A 481 9.77 -17.52 6.10
CA PHE A 481 10.69 -17.77 7.22
C PHE A 481 9.94 -17.97 8.54
N ALA A 482 8.93 -17.17 8.79
CA ALA A 482 8.11 -17.29 9.99
C ALA A 482 7.29 -18.59 10.01
N ALA A 483 6.83 -19.09 8.85
CA ALA A 483 6.18 -20.39 8.72
C ALA A 483 7.12 -21.55 9.09
N ILE A 484 8.40 -21.48 8.70
CA ILE A 484 9.42 -22.46 9.13
C ILE A 484 9.56 -22.45 10.65
N SER A 485 9.58 -21.27 11.27
CA SER A 485 9.63 -21.13 12.73
C SER A 485 8.40 -21.74 13.42
N LEU A 486 7.20 -21.61 12.83
CA LEU A 486 5.98 -22.28 13.33
C LEU A 486 6.08 -23.80 13.25
N VAL A 487 6.58 -24.34 12.15
CA VAL A 487 6.78 -25.79 12.01
C VAL A 487 7.75 -26.31 13.07
N THR A 488 8.85 -25.61 13.29
CA THR A 488 9.83 -25.94 14.34
C THR A 488 9.18 -25.89 15.73
N SER A 489 8.38 -24.87 16.01
CA SER A 489 7.61 -24.73 17.26
C SER A 489 6.62 -25.90 17.43
N MET A 490 5.91 -26.29 16.38
CA MET A 490 4.99 -27.44 16.41
C MET A 490 5.70 -28.77 16.73
N ILE A 491 6.88 -28.99 16.15
CA ILE A 491 7.72 -30.17 16.43
C ILE A 491 8.17 -30.15 17.91
N MET A 492 8.62 -29.01 18.40
CA MET A 492 9.03 -28.84 19.80
C MET A 492 7.89 -29.14 20.76
N ILE A 493 6.67 -28.64 20.48
CA ILE A 493 5.47 -28.93 21.26
C ILE A 493 5.19 -30.44 21.26
N GLY A 494 5.33 -31.10 20.11
CA GLY A 494 5.18 -32.54 19.98
C GLY A 494 6.14 -33.30 20.90
N ILE A 495 7.42 -32.92 20.92
CA ILE A 495 8.44 -33.53 21.77
C ILE A 495 8.14 -33.28 23.25
N LEU A 496 7.82 -32.05 23.64
CA LEU A 496 7.51 -31.69 25.03
C LEU A 496 6.23 -32.38 25.53
N THR A 497 5.22 -32.52 24.69
CA THR A 497 4.01 -33.27 25.01
C THR A 497 4.31 -34.76 25.16
N TYR A 498 5.16 -35.31 24.28
CA TYR A 498 5.58 -36.72 24.37
C TYR A 498 6.34 -37.03 25.68
N THR A 499 7.28 -36.17 26.08
CA THR A 499 8.01 -36.32 27.36
C THR A 499 7.06 -36.18 28.54
N SER A 500 6.10 -35.26 28.52
CA SER A 500 5.06 -35.12 29.54
C SER A 500 4.20 -36.38 29.67
N VAL A 501 3.86 -37.02 28.54
CA VAL A 501 3.13 -38.31 28.53
C VAL A 501 3.95 -39.43 29.16
N LEU A 502 5.26 -39.50 28.88
CA LEU A 502 6.14 -40.52 29.50
C LEU A 502 6.21 -40.37 31.01
N GLU A 503 6.38 -39.18 31.54
CA GLU A 503 6.43 -38.93 32.98
C GLU A 503 5.11 -39.25 33.70
N ARG A 504 3.98 -39.14 33.02
CA ARG A 504 2.64 -39.37 33.57
C ARG A 504 2.07 -40.76 33.24
N THR A 505 2.97 -41.70 32.85
CA THR A 505 2.55 -43.04 32.44
C THR A 505 1.77 -43.77 33.57
N LYS A 506 2.19 -43.63 34.82
CA LYS A 506 1.48 -44.22 35.99
C LYS A 506 0.08 -43.60 36.18
N GLU A 507 -0.08 -42.27 36.06
CA GLU A 507 -1.39 -41.60 36.15
C GLU A 507 -2.34 -42.11 35.03
N ILE A 508 -1.82 -42.30 33.82
CA ILE A 508 -2.58 -42.85 32.68
C ILE A 508 -3.00 -44.27 32.99
N GLY A 509 -2.12 -45.08 33.58
CA GLY A 509 -2.41 -46.44 34.02
C GLY A 509 -3.56 -46.52 35.02
N VAL A 510 -3.53 -45.66 36.05
CA VAL A 510 -4.58 -45.54 37.08
C VAL A 510 -5.93 -45.15 36.43
N LEU A 511 -5.94 -44.12 35.58
CA LEU A 511 -7.17 -43.70 34.87
C LEU A 511 -7.78 -44.83 34.03
N LYS A 512 -6.94 -45.62 33.39
CA LYS A 512 -7.41 -46.79 32.60
C LYS A 512 -7.92 -47.92 33.51
N ALA A 513 -7.26 -48.19 34.62
CA ALA A 513 -7.70 -49.18 35.60
C ALA A 513 -9.06 -48.79 36.20
N LEU A 514 -9.32 -47.49 36.36
CA LEU A 514 -10.62 -46.94 36.78
C LEU A 514 -11.69 -46.92 35.63
N GLY A 515 -11.37 -47.44 34.45
CA GLY A 515 -12.32 -47.61 33.33
C GLY A 515 -12.34 -46.45 32.31
N ALA A 516 -11.38 -45.52 32.35
CA ALA A 516 -11.28 -44.48 31.33
C ALA A 516 -11.00 -45.05 29.91
N ARG A 517 -11.75 -44.58 28.91
CA ARG A 517 -11.59 -45.02 27.52
C ARG A 517 -10.38 -44.33 26.87
N LYS A 518 -9.86 -44.96 25.82
CA LYS A 518 -8.79 -44.36 24.99
C LYS A 518 -9.11 -42.91 24.56
N ARG A 519 -10.40 -42.69 24.16
CA ARG A 519 -10.87 -41.34 23.76
C ARG A 519 -10.90 -40.34 24.91
N ASP A 520 -11.15 -40.76 26.13
CA ASP A 520 -11.22 -39.88 27.28
C ASP A 520 -9.80 -39.40 27.65
N ILE A 521 -8.80 -40.28 27.58
CA ILE A 521 -7.39 -39.94 27.77
C ILE A 521 -6.92 -39.00 26.68
N THR A 522 -7.20 -39.27 25.39
CA THR A 522 -6.86 -38.37 24.30
C THR A 522 -7.46 -36.97 24.52
N ARG A 523 -8.74 -36.88 24.96
CA ARG A 523 -9.38 -35.60 25.27
C ARG A 523 -8.72 -34.80 26.37
N VAL A 524 -8.18 -35.47 27.39
CA VAL A 524 -7.44 -34.77 28.46
C VAL A 524 -6.17 -34.13 27.92
N PHE A 525 -5.40 -34.85 27.12
CA PHE A 525 -4.18 -34.31 26.50
C PHE A 525 -4.48 -33.26 25.42
N ASP A 526 -5.52 -33.45 24.60
CA ASP A 526 -5.98 -32.45 23.63
C ASP A 526 -6.46 -31.17 24.34
N ALA A 527 -7.10 -31.28 25.51
CA ALA A 527 -7.49 -30.14 26.32
C ALA A 527 -6.27 -29.44 26.95
N GLU A 528 -5.24 -30.19 27.36
CA GLU A 528 -3.97 -29.63 27.85
C GLU A 528 -3.26 -28.85 26.74
N THR A 529 -3.14 -29.40 25.53
CA THR A 529 -2.52 -28.72 24.38
C THR A 529 -3.35 -27.52 23.89
N PHE A 530 -4.67 -27.56 24.00
CA PHE A 530 -5.53 -26.42 23.75
C PHE A 530 -5.23 -25.24 24.69
N ILE A 531 -5.15 -25.52 26.01
CA ILE A 531 -4.83 -24.48 27.01
C ILE A 531 -3.41 -23.93 26.78
N LEU A 532 -2.44 -24.82 26.51
CA LEU A 532 -1.06 -24.41 26.21
C LEU A 532 -0.99 -23.55 24.95
N GLY A 533 -1.70 -23.91 23.88
CA GLY A 533 -1.74 -23.17 22.62
C GLY A 533 -2.37 -21.79 22.78
N LEU A 534 -3.47 -21.70 23.52
CA LEU A 534 -4.11 -20.43 23.83
C LEU A 534 -3.19 -19.53 24.66
N PHE A 535 -2.56 -20.08 25.70
CA PHE A 535 -1.65 -19.33 26.57
C PHE A 535 -0.39 -18.90 25.82
N SER A 536 0.22 -19.77 25.01
CA SER A 536 1.40 -19.44 24.20
C SER A 536 1.08 -18.40 23.12
N GLY A 537 -0.10 -18.45 22.51
CA GLY A 537 -0.57 -17.45 21.56
C GLY A 537 -0.71 -16.07 22.20
N ILE A 538 -1.39 -15.99 23.34
CA ILE A 538 -1.56 -14.73 24.10
C ILE A 538 -0.20 -14.20 24.57
N LEU A 539 0.66 -15.06 25.13
CA LEU A 539 1.98 -14.69 25.58
C LEU A 539 2.85 -14.19 24.42
N GLY A 540 2.80 -14.88 23.26
CA GLY A 540 3.52 -14.49 22.06
C GLY A 540 3.10 -13.11 21.54
N ILE A 541 1.81 -12.83 21.47
CA ILE A 541 1.27 -11.52 21.08
C ILE A 541 1.66 -10.43 22.08
N LEU A 542 1.59 -10.71 23.38
CA LEU A 542 1.99 -9.75 24.41
C LEU A 542 3.47 -9.37 24.28
N ILE A 543 4.35 -10.36 24.12
CA ILE A 543 5.78 -10.12 23.97
C ILE A 543 6.05 -9.39 22.65
N ALA A 544 5.42 -9.80 21.54
CA ALA A 544 5.54 -9.12 20.26
C ALA A 544 5.11 -7.65 20.36
N TYR A 545 4.00 -7.36 21.02
CA TYR A 545 3.54 -6.00 21.28
C TYR A 545 4.56 -5.19 22.08
N LEU A 546 5.12 -5.76 23.15
CA LEU A 546 6.18 -5.11 23.93
C LEU A 546 7.43 -4.85 23.09
N CYS A 547 7.79 -5.75 22.17
CA CYS A 547 8.92 -5.57 21.26
C CYS A 547 8.68 -4.44 20.22
N THR A 548 7.43 -4.07 19.91
CA THR A 548 7.17 -2.95 18.99
C THR A 548 7.71 -1.61 19.52
N PHE A 549 7.79 -1.40 20.82
CA PHE A 549 8.31 -0.15 21.40
C PHE A 549 9.80 0.08 21.09
N PRO A 550 10.73 -0.83 21.43
CA PRO A 550 12.13 -0.66 21.09
C PRO A 550 12.38 -0.68 19.58
N ILE A 551 11.62 -1.49 18.81
CA ILE A 551 11.70 -1.51 17.36
C ILE A 551 11.34 -0.13 16.78
N ASN A 552 10.26 0.49 17.24
CA ASN A 552 9.86 1.83 16.82
C ASN A 552 10.90 2.90 17.20
N ALA A 553 11.53 2.78 18.37
CA ALA A 553 12.59 3.70 18.78
C ALA A 553 13.82 3.62 17.86
N VAL A 554 14.26 2.40 17.52
CA VAL A 554 15.38 2.16 16.59
C VAL A 554 15.04 2.67 15.18
N LEU A 555 13.85 2.34 14.68
CA LEU A 555 13.39 2.79 13.36
C LEU A 555 13.29 4.31 13.28
N TYR A 556 12.80 4.96 14.32
CA TYR A 556 12.75 6.42 14.39
C TYR A 556 14.15 7.05 14.33
N ALA A 557 15.13 6.49 15.03
CA ALA A 557 16.51 6.99 15.00
C ALA A 557 17.17 6.87 13.62
N ILE A 558 16.81 5.85 12.83
CA ILE A 558 17.41 5.60 11.50
C ILE A 558 16.63 6.34 10.39
N THR A 559 15.30 6.35 10.46
CA THR A 559 14.44 6.78 9.34
C THR A 559 13.66 8.06 9.59
N ASN A 560 13.68 8.60 10.82
CA ASN A 560 12.79 9.69 11.30
C ASN A 560 11.28 9.38 11.12
N MET A 561 10.91 8.10 10.94
CA MET A 561 9.51 7.67 10.85
C MET A 561 9.03 7.15 12.20
N SER A 562 7.94 7.71 12.72
CA SER A 562 7.33 7.29 13.98
C SER A 562 6.28 6.20 13.75
N ASN A 563 6.12 5.30 14.73
CA ASN A 563 5.06 4.28 14.75
C ASN A 563 5.03 3.37 13.51
N VAL A 564 6.20 2.85 13.10
CA VAL A 564 6.33 1.95 11.94
C VAL A 564 5.89 0.53 12.28
N ALA A 565 6.22 0.02 13.48
CA ALA A 565 5.74 -1.29 13.92
C ALA A 565 4.39 -1.14 14.64
N GLN A 566 3.30 -1.56 13.99
CA GLN A 566 1.93 -1.52 14.52
C GLN A 566 1.27 -2.88 14.35
N LEU A 567 0.92 -3.51 15.46
CA LEU A 567 0.20 -4.78 15.44
C LEU A 567 -1.31 -4.53 15.30
N ASP A 568 -1.90 -5.03 14.23
CA ASP A 568 -3.35 -4.96 14.02
C ASP A 568 -4.06 -5.95 14.98
N PRO A 569 -5.08 -5.51 15.75
CA PRO A 569 -5.84 -6.38 16.65
C PRO A 569 -6.47 -7.60 15.98
N MET A 570 -6.93 -7.47 14.73
CA MET A 570 -7.51 -8.60 13.99
C MET A 570 -6.44 -9.64 13.65
N GLN A 571 -5.26 -9.20 13.22
CA GLN A 571 -4.12 -10.10 12.97
C GLN A 571 -3.66 -10.79 14.25
N ALA A 572 -3.62 -10.06 15.38
CA ALA A 572 -3.30 -10.63 16.68
C ALA A 572 -4.27 -11.76 17.07
N LEU A 573 -5.57 -11.55 16.90
CA LEU A 573 -6.59 -12.57 17.16
C LEU A 573 -6.41 -13.82 16.28
N ILE A 574 -6.18 -13.61 14.99
CA ILE A 574 -5.94 -14.71 14.04
C ILE A 574 -4.69 -15.51 14.45
N LEU A 575 -3.62 -14.86 14.86
CA LEU A 575 -2.40 -15.53 15.30
C LEU A 575 -2.62 -16.38 16.57
N VAL A 576 -3.43 -15.92 17.53
CA VAL A 576 -3.79 -16.72 18.72
C VAL A 576 -4.57 -17.98 18.31
N ILE A 577 -5.49 -17.86 17.34
CA ILE A 577 -6.23 -19.02 16.82
C ILE A 577 -5.28 -19.99 16.12
N ILE A 578 -4.39 -19.49 15.25
CA ILE A 578 -3.38 -20.31 14.56
C ILE A 578 -2.48 -21.02 15.57
N SER A 579 -1.97 -20.30 16.58
CA SER A 579 -1.19 -20.87 17.68
C SER A 579 -1.90 -22.05 18.35
N THR A 580 -3.16 -21.85 18.70
CA THR A 580 -3.97 -22.88 19.38
C THR A 580 -4.16 -24.11 18.50
N VAL A 581 -4.50 -23.92 17.22
CA VAL A 581 -4.70 -25.03 16.27
C VAL A 581 -3.40 -25.80 16.04
N LEU A 582 -2.28 -25.10 15.82
CA LEU A 582 -0.99 -25.75 15.58
C LEU A 582 -0.50 -26.51 16.80
N THR A 583 -0.68 -25.95 18.01
CA THR A 583 -0.34 -26.62 19.26
C THR A 583 -1.17 -27.88 19.46
N MET A 584 -2.47 -27.85 19.16
CA MET A 584 -3.32 -29.02 19.20
C MET A 584 -2.89 -30.09 18.18
N LEU A 585 -2.55 -29.69 16.96
CA LEU A 585 -2.05 -30.63 15.93
C LEU A 585 -0.74 -31.28 16.35
N GLY A 586 0.23 -30.50 16.85
CA GLY A 586 1.51 -31.01 17.35
C GLY A 586 1.37 -31.98 18.52
N GLY A 587 0.44 -31.70 19.45
CA GLY A 587 0.21 -32.53 20.64
C GLY A 587 -0.71 -33.73 20.41
N HIS A 588 -1.47 -33.76 19.31
CA HIS A 588 -2.45 -34.84 19.06
C HIS A 588 -1.81 -36.22 18.84
N ILE A 589 -0.66 -36.28 18.17
CA ILE A 589 0.07 -37.55 17.96
C ILE A 589 0.51 -38.15 19.29
N PRO A 590 1.25 -37.43 20.17
CA PRO A 590 1.60 -37.90 21.50
C PRO A 590 0.37 -38.28 22.36
N ALA A 591 -0.71 -37.49 22.29
CA ALA A 591 -1.95 -37.77 23.00
C ALA A 591 -2.58 -39.14 22.60
N ARG A 592 -2.57 -39.47 21.30
CA ARG A 592 -2.99 -40.80 20.82
C ARG A 592 -2.07 -41.91 21.26
N MET A 593 -0.75 -41.67 21.28
CA MET A 593 0.23 -42.64 21.79
C MET A 593 -0.01 -42.94 23.27
N ALA A 594 -0.24 -41.90 24.10
CA ALA A 594 -0.62 -42.02 25.50
C ALA A 594 -1.86 -42.93 25.66
N ALA A 595 -2.88 -42.68 24.85
CA ALA A 595 -4.14 -43.45 24.89
C ALA A 595 -3.98 -44.92 24.49
N LYS A 596 -2.96 -45.29 23.73
CA LYS A 596 -2.71 -46.70 23.31
C LYS A 596 -1.90 -47.51 24.34
N LYS A 597 -1.18 -46.88 25.30
CA LYS A 597 -0.39 -47.63 26.32
C LYS A 597 -1.27 -48.58 27.09
N ASP A 598 -0.75 -49.76 27.39
CA ASP A 598 -1.49 -50.79 28.18
C ASP A 598 -1.50 -50.43 29.67
N ALA A 599 -2.65 -50.60 30.37
CA ALA A 599 -2.80 -50.24 31.78
C ALA A 599 -1.84 -51.03 32.69
N ALA A 600 -1.70 -52.35 32.42
CA ALA A 600 -0.83 -53.21 33.22
C ALA A 600 0.66 -52.83 33.10
N ILE A 601 1.09 -52.53 31.87
CA ILE A 601 2.50 -52.08 31.60
C ILE A 601 2.72 -50.70 32.20
N ALA A 602 1.74 -49.80 32.11
CA ALA A 602 1.84 -48.44 32.64
C ALA A 602 1.93 -48.37 34.17
N LEU A 603 1.30 -49.31 34.86
CA LEU A 603 1.35 -49.43 36.33
C LEU A 603 2.64 -50.11 36.84
N ARG A 604 3.26 -50.96 35.98
CA ARG A 604 4.47 -51.73 36.33
C ARG A 604 5.78 -51.03 35.98
N SER A 605 5.72 -49.92 35.21
CA SER A 605 6.91 -49.11 34.87
C SER A 605 7.39 -48.36 36.13
N GLU A 606 8.61 -48.63 36.55
CA GLU A 606 9.31 -47.86 37.61
C GLU A 606 9.63 -46.43 37.14
#